data_90fc01a22e4721e007301ca7c0e6b7ab
#
_entry.id   90fc01a22e4721e007301ca7c0e6b7ab
#
_cell.length_a   1.000
_cell.length_b   1.000
_cell.length_c   1.000
_cell.angle_alpha   90.00
_cell.angle_beta   90.00
_cell.angle_gamma   90.00
#
_symmetry.space_group_name_H-M   'P 1'
#
loop_
_entity.id
_entity.type
_entity.pdbx_description
1 polymer ?
#
loop_
_entity_poly.entity_id
_entity_poly.type
_entity_poly.pdbx_seq_one_letter_code
_entity_poly.pdbx_strand_id
1 'polypeptide(L)'
;MALRGHRESITESERNAGNLIELLKLIAEFDPIMKGHVSYVQQNPGSTTYLSPEIQNEFIQILAAAVREKLVCNIQRAKYYGILFDSTPDAANQEQMSETIRYVDIDFQEKTVVIKECFLGLIQTHKKDAASIAGIILQQLEKDKLAFKDCRSQCYDNAPVMSGYKSGVQQRLTAINPKAIFVNCDNHTLNLVGVHAASHEVASVTFFSTIQAIYVYFSRSTLRWKRLKTALGVSLKSESETRWSARVEAVKPVHDQLETLVELFENIAEDHDENADTRSDAIQLLHRILTFEFFVLLRFSNTILAKIDRVQKRLQDPSMNFHNAARDIQALQEYLLQNRDEICMKSLEDAKELCNACDIQAERRQRKKKKMPGEIADDVGLTAENEMLRLMKNVNGLMATGNESSLKQCCISMENFYDTDLDGLEMYTEIMNC
;
A
#
# COMPACT_ATOMS: atom_id res chain seq x y z
N MET A 1 11.19 -16.69 -0.43
CA MET A 1 12.52 -17.06 -0.96
C MET A 1 12.31 -17.68 -2.33
N ALA A 2 12.93 -17.15 -3.40
CA ALA A 2 12.81 -17.75 -4.74
C ALA A 2 13.56 -19.07 -4.78
N LEU A 3 12.93 -20.13 -5.30
CA LEU A 3 13.60 -21.44 -5.45
C LEU A 3 14.57 -21.44 -6.63
N ARG A 4 14.28 -20.61 -7.66
CA ARG A 4 15.04 -20.54 -8.91
C ARG A 4 16.20 -19.56 -8.87
N GLY A 5 17.25 -19.88 -9.65
CA GLY A 5 18.38 -19.02 -9.93
C GLY A 5 18.31 -18.38 -11.32
N HIS A 6 19.33 -17.61 -11.68
CA HIS A 6 19.44 -16.98 -13.01
C HIS A 6 19.81 -18.03 -14.08
N ARG A 7 20.71 -18.96 -13.73
CA ARG A 7 21.06 -20.14 -14.55
C ARG A 7 21.10 -21.36 -13.63
N GLU A 8 20.20 -22.30 -13.86
CA GLU A 8 20.00 -23.47 -13.01
C GLU A 8 20.87 -24.63 -13.50
N SER A 9 22.17 -24.54 -13.27
CA SER A 9 23.14 -25.59 -13.61
C SER A 9 23.89 -26.06 -12.37
N ILE A 10 23.99 -27.41 -12.22
CA ILE A 10 24.84 -28.02 -11.21
C ILE A 10 26.31 -28.03 -11.63
N THR A 11 26.59 -27.98 -12.95
CA THR A 11 27.91 -28.18 -13.53
C THR A 11 28.77 -26.93 -13.60
N GLU A 12 28.15 -25.73 -13.53
CA GLU A 12 28.88 -24.46 -13.56
C GLU A 12 29.03 -23.88 -12.15
N SER A 13 30.23 -23.37 -11.83
CA SER A 13 30.51 -22.67 -10.57
C SER A 13 29.90 -21.26 -10.55
N GLU A 14 28.69 -21.09 -11.05
CA GLU A 14 28.02 -19.81 -11.08
C GLU A 14 27.47 -19.42 -9.69
N ARG A 15 27.60 -18.14 -9.38
CA ARG A 15 27.24 -17.55 -8.07
C ARG A 15 25.75 -17.58 -7.72
N ASN A 16 24.88 -18.08 -8.60
CA ASN A 16 23.43 -18.13 -8.35
C ASN A 16 22.74 -19.26 -9.15
N ALA A 17 22.99 -20.49 -8.73
CA ALA A 17 22.33 -21.67 -9.29
C ALA A 17 20.86 -21.81 -8.83
N GLY A 18 20.43 -21.01 -7.88
CA GLY A 18 19.10 -21.08 -7.26
C GLY A 18 19.08 -21.84 -5.94
N ASN A 19 18.19 -21.40 -5.05
CA ASN A 19 18.12 -21.95 -3.69
C ASN A 19 17.84 -23.44 -3.64
N LEU A 20 17.06 -23.98 -4.60
CA LEU A 20 16.79 -25.42 -4.65
C LEU A 20 18.08 -26.22 -4.93
N ILE A 21 18.85 -25.83 -5.94
CA ILE A 21 20.09 -26.50 -6.30
C ILE A 21 21.12 -26.36 -5.18
N GLU A 22 21.24 -25.18 -4.57
CA GLU A 22 22.17 -24.99 -3.44
C GLU A 22 21.75 -25.81 -2.22
N LEU A 23 20.46 -25.94 -1.93
CA LEU A 23 19.95 -26.82 -0.87
C LEU A 23 20.26 -28.30 -1.16
N LEU A 24 20.10 -28.75 -2.40
CA LEU A 24 20.43 -30.12 -2.79
C LEU A 24 21.93 -30.41 -2.71
N LYS A 25 22.78 -29.45 -3.07
CA LYS A 25 24.24 -29.55 -2.85
C LYS A 25 24.57 -29.66 -1.36
N LEU A 26 23.92 -28.86 -0.52
CA LEU A 26 24.09 -28.92 0.94
C LEU A 26 23.64 -30.29 1.50
N ILE A 27 22.49 -30.80 1.08
CA ILE A 27 22.01 -32.14 1.50
C ILE A 27 23.01 -33.23 1.06
N ALA A 28 23.60 -33.09 -0.13
CA ALA A 28 24.59 -34.05 -0.64
C ALA A 28 25.88 -34.12 0.20
N GLU A 29 26.16 -33.13 1.05
CA GLU A 29 27.27 -33.22 2.00
C GLU A 29 27.01 -34.25 3.11
N PHE A 30 25.74 -34.49 3.45
CA PHE A 30 25.31 -35.34 4.56
C PHE A 30 24.64 -36.65 4.11
N ASP A 31 24.08 -36.68 2.90
CA ASP A 31 23.36 -37.84 2.33
C ASP A 31 24.17 -38.49 1.21
N PRO A 32 24.62 -39.75 1.38
CA PRO A 32 25.41 -40.47 0.37
C PRO A 32 24.68 -40.72 -0.95
N ILE A 33 23.33 -40.87 -0.92
CA ILE A 33 22.52 -41.12 -2.11
C ILE A 33 22.47 -39.82 -2.94
N MET A 34 22.17 -38.69 -2.28
CA MET A 34 22.17 -37.39 -2.93
C MET A 34 23.56 -37.01 -3.44
N LYS A 35 24.62 -37.30 -2.70
CA LYS A 35 25.99 -37.07 -3.13
C LYS A 35 26.33 -37.86 -4.39
N GLY A 36 25.91 -39.13 -4.45
CA GLY A 36 26.06 -40.00 -5.65
C GLY A 36 25.32 -39.39 -6.85
N HIS A 37 24.09 -38.92 -6.65
CA HIS A 37 23.28 -38.31 -7.71
C HIS A 37 23.93 -37.00 -8.23
N VAL A 38 24.32 -36.09 -7.35
CA VAL A 38 24.98 -34.83 -7.73
C VAL A 38 26.28 -35.11 -8.48
N SER A 39 27.09 -36.02 -8.00
CA SER A 39 28.33 -36.42 -8.67
C SER A 39 28.09 -37.04 -10.05
N TYR A 40 27.08 -37.88 -10.18
CA TYR A 40 26.70 -38.48 -11.47
C TYR A 40 26.29 -37.38 -12.47
N VAL A 41 25.45 -36.44 -12.07
CA VAL A 41 25.01 -35.32 -12.92
C VAL A 41 26.17 -34.45 -13.38
N GLN A 42 27.13 -34.19 -12.49
CA GLN A 42 28.35 -33.40 -12.81
C GLN A 42 29.25 -34.12 -13.83
N GLN A 43 29.33 -35.44 -13.73
CA GLN A 43 30.19 -36.28 -14.62
C GLN A 43 29.52 -36.59 -15.96
N ASN A 44 28.19 -36.49 -16.04
CA ASN A 44 27.41 -36.86 -17.24
C ASN A 44 26.52 -35.66 -17.68
N PRO A 45 27.09 -34.63 -18.26
CA PRO A 45 26.30 -33.48 -18.77
C PRO A 45 25.28 -33.94 -19.81
N GLY A 46 24.03 -33.51 -19.65
CA GLY A 46 22.91 -33.91 -20.53
C GLY A 46 22.15 -35.16 -20.11
N SER A 47 22.56 -35.83 -19.01
CA SER A 47 21.75 -36.91 -18.41
C SER A 47 20.46 -36.38 -17.79
N THR A 48 19.48 -37.27 -17.58
CA THR A 48 18.23 -36.94 -16.87
C THR A 48 18.55 -36.65 -15.42
N THR A 49 18.33 -35.40 -14.99
CA THR A 49 18.79 -34.91 -13.68
C THR A 49 17.66 -34.72 -12.66
N TYR A 50 16.40 -34.70 -13.07
CA TYR A 50 15.22 -34.31 -12.27
C TYR A 50 15.33 -32.89 -11.66
N LEU A 51 16.28 -32.09 -12.16
CA LEU A 51 16.56 -30.71 -11.64
C LEU A 51 16.21 -29.64 -12.67
N SER A 52 15.58 -30.04 -13.79
CA SER A 52 15.17 -29.09 -14.82
C SER A 52 14.09 -28.13 -14.28
N PRO A 53 13.94 -26.93 -14.86
CA PRO A 53 12.89 -25.99 -14.50
C PRO A 53 11.48 -26.58 -14.53
N GLU A 54 11.21 -27.52 -15.46
CA GLU A 54 9.92 -28.19 -15.58
C GLU A 54 9.65 -29.07 -14.37
N ILE A 55 10.61 -29.91 -13.97
CA ILE A 55 10.51 -30.77 -12.79
C ILE A 55 10.39 -29.96 -11.51
N GLN A 56 11.14 -28.85 -11.40
CA GLN A 56 11.01 -27.94 -10.26
C GLN A 56 9.59 -27.34 -10.19
N ASN A 57 9.01 -26.95 -11.33
CA ASN A 57 7.63 -26.45 -11.40
C ASN A 57 6.63 -27.52 -10.97
N GLU A 58 6.78 -28.75 -11.45
CA GLU A 58 5.92 -29.87 -11.07
C GLU A 58 5.98 -30.11 -9.56
N PHE A 59 7.18 -30.11 -8.98
CA PHE A 59 7.36 -30.27 -7.55
C PHE A 59 6.71 -29.12 -6.75
N ILE A 60 6.87 -27.86 -7.19
CA ILE A 60 6.21 -26.68 -6.58
C ILE A 60 4.69 -26.85 -6.68
N GLN A 61 4.15 -27.30 -7.81
CA GLN A 61 2.71 -27.52 -7.99
C GLN A 61 2.17 -28.61 -7.06
N ILE A 62 2.89 -29.71 -6.87
CA ILE A 62 2.51 -30.79 -5.95
C ILE A 62 2.47 -30.28 -4.52
N LEU A 63 3.50 -29.56 -4.08
CA LEU A 63 3.54 -28.96 -2.75
C LEU A 63 2.43 -27.93 -2.54
N ALA A 64 2.21 -27.06 -3.53
CA ALA A 64 1.16 -26.06 -3.48
C ALA A 64 -0.23 -26.69 -3.41
N ALA A 65 -0.46 -27.77 -4.18
CA ALA A 65 -1.72 -28.52 -4.14
C ALA A 65 -1.95 -29.16 -2.77
N ALA A 66 -0.93 -29.80 -2.18
CA ALA A 66 -1.03 -30.41 -0.86
C ALA A 66 -1.32 -29.39 0.26
N VAL A 67 -0.65 -28.22 0.21
CA VAL A 67 -0.90 -27.11 1.16
C VAL A 67 -2.34 -26.59 0.97
N ARG A 68 -2.75 -26.33 -0.28
CA ARG A 68 -4.10 -25.84 -0.58
C ARG A 68 -5.17 -26.82 -0.09
N GLU A 69 -5.02 -28.11 -0.36
CA GLU A 69 -5.94 -29.16 0.10
C GLU A 69 -6.08 -29.14 1.63
N LYS A 70 -4.96 -29.06 2.34
CA LYS A 70 -4.95 -28.96 3.82
C LYS A 70 -5.69 -27.74 4.32
N LEU A 71 -5.47 -26.58 3.70
CA LEU A 71 -6.14 -25.32 4.06
C LEU A 71 -7.64 -25.44 3.79
N VAL A 72 -8.05 -25.92 2.63
CA VAL A 72 -9.47 -26.12 2.27
C VAL A 72 -10.15 -27.07 3.25
N CYS A 73 -9.52 -28.19 3.61
CA CYS A 73 -10.06 -29.11 4.63
C CYS A 73 -10.30 -28.41 5.98
N ASN A 74 -9.38 -27.53 6.41
CA ASN A 74 -9.55 -26.79 7.65
C ASN A 74 -10.73 -25.80 7.56
N ILE A 75 -10.89 -25.09 6.43
CA ILE A 75 -12.00 -24.17 6.18
C ILE A 75 -13.33 -24.94 6.16
N GLN A 76 -13.40 -26.10 5.49
CA GLN A 76 -14.60 -26.94 5.48
C GLN A 76 -14.98 -27.44 6.88
N ARG A 77 -13.97 -27.80 7.70
CA ARG A 77 -14.19 -28.18 9.10
C ARG A 77 -14.78 -27.04 9.94
N ALA A 78 -14.30 -25.80 9.71
CA ALA A 78 -14.84 -24.60 10.35
C ALA A 78 -16.25 -24.27 9.87
N LYS A 79 -16.65 -24.74 8.69
CA LYS A 79 -17.95 -24.55 8.02
C LYS A 79 -18.19 -23.11 7.56
N TYR A 80 -18.18 -22.14 8.48
CA TYR A 80 -18.44 -20.74 8.15
C TYR A 80 -17.14 -19.98 7.87
N TYR A 81 -17.17 -19.16 6.82
CA TYR A 81 -16.00 -18.43 6.38
C TYR A 81 -16.37 -17.07 5.76
N GLY A 82 -15.40 -16.19 5.67
CA GLY A 82 -15.43 -14.94 4.94
C GLY A 82 -14.45 -14.96 3.78
N ILE A 83 -14.74 -14.21 2.73
CA ILE A 83 -13.91 -14.07 1.54
C ILE A 83 -13.31 -12.68 1.45
N LEU A 84 -12.02 -12.64 1.05
CA LEU A 84 -11.28 -11.42 0.75
C LEU A 84 -10.61 -11.61 -0.62
N PHE A 85 -10.96 -10.74 -1.56
CA PHE A 85 -10.36 -10.72 -2.89
C PHE A 85 -9.79 -9.35 -3.18
N ASP A 86 -8.58 -9.30 -3.73
CA ASP A 86 -7.90 -8.06 -4.12
C ASP A 86 -7.14 -8.29 -5.43
N SER A 87 -7.24 -7.34 -6.36
CA SER A 87 -6.62 -7.41 -7.67
C SER A 87 -5.39 -6.53 -7.74
N THR A 88 -4.29 -7.09 -8.23
CA THR A 88 -3.02 -6.37 -8.41
C THR A 88 -2.37 -6.81 -9.72
N PRO A 89 -1.86 -5.90 -10.55
CA PRO A 89 -1.07 -6.28 -11.73
C PRO A 89 0.27 -6.89 -11.29
N ASP A 90 0.67 -7.96 -11.94
CA ASP A 90 1.99 -8.57 -11.74
C ASP A 90 3.10 -7.81 -12.51
N ALA A 91 4.34 -8.28 -12.43
CA ALA A 91 5.48 -7.67 -13.11
C ALA A 91 5.36 -7.66 -14.66
N ALA A 92 4.47 -8.50 -15.22
CA ALA A 92 4.14 -8.55 -16.64
C ALA A 92 2.89 -7.71 -16.99
N ASN A 93 2.39 -6.88 -16.06
CA ASN A 93 1.15 -6.11 -16.16
C ASN A 93 -0.11 -6.98 -16.43
N GLN A 94 -0.10 -8.21 -15.94
CA GLN A 94 -1.28 -9.08 -15.97
C GLN A 94 -2.01 -8.99 -14.64
N GLU A 95 -3.34 -8.81 -14.69
CA GLU A 95 -4.16 -8.69 -13.49
C GLU A 95 -4.24 -10.05 -12.78
N GLN A 96 -3.81 -10.06 -11.52
CA GLN A 96 -3.85 -11.21 -10.63
C GLN A 96 -4.77 -10.89 -9.45
N MET A 97 -5.83 -11.67 -9.29
CA MET A 97 -6.74 -11.55 -8.16
C MET A 97 -6.35 -12.54 -7.08
N SER A 98 -5.99 -12.03 -5.90
CA SER A 98 -5.67 -12.84 -4.73
C SER A 98 -6.94 -13.39 -4.09
N GLU A 99 -6.90 -14.66 -3.69
CA GLU A 99 -7.95 -15.32 -2.93
C GLU A 99 -7.46 -15.56 -1.50
N THR A 100 -8.12 -14.91 -0.53
CA THR A 100 -7.86 -15.09 0.90
C THR A 100 -9.17 -15.45 1.59
N ILE A 101 -9.13 -16.50 2.42
CA ILE A 101 -10.29 -16.98 3.18
C ILE A 101 -10.03 -16.76 4.67
N ARG A 102 -10.98 -16.12 5.36
CA ARG A 102 -10.97 -15.94 6.80
C ARG A 102 -11.97 -16.89 7.45
N TYR A 103 -11.54 -17.60 8.49
CA TYR A 103 -12.39 -18.54 9.23
C TYR A 103 -11.97 -18.63 10.69
N VAL A 104 -12.85 -19.19 11.52
CA VAL A 104 -12.58 -19.43 12.94
C VAL A 104 -12.21 -20.89 13.14
N ASP A 105 -10.99 -21.12 13.61
CA ASP A 105 -10.54 -22.46 14.00
C ASP A 105 -10.81 -22.67 15.50
N ILE A 106 -11.62 -23.67 15.81
CA ILE A 106 -12.03 -23.99 17.19
C ILE A 106 -11.44 -25.33 17.54
N ASP A 107 -10.57 -25.33 18.55
CA ASP A 107 -10.08 -26.56 19.16
C ASP A 107 -10.84 -26.78 20.47
N PHE A 108 -11.72 -27.79 20.48
CA PHE A 108 -12.54 -28.14 21.65
C PHE A 108 -11.74 -28.85 22.75
N GLN A 109 -10.59 -29.45 22.43
CA GLN A 109 -9.74 -30.13 23.42
C GLN A 109 -8.93 -29.09 24.19
N GLU A 110 -8.25 -28.21 23.46
CA GLU A 110 -7.44 -27.13 24.06
C GLU A 110 -8.28 -25.92 24.44
N LYS A 111 -9.58 -25.89 24.13
CA LYS A 111 -10.53 -24.78 24.37
C LYS A 111 -10.02 -23.46 23.78
N THR A 112 -9.41 -23.53 22.61
CA THR A 112 -8.89 -22.35 21.92
C THR A 112 -9.78 -21.96 20.73
N VAL A 113 -9.94 -20.65 20.53
CA VAL A 113 -10.64 -20.05 19.39
C VAL A 113 -9.67 -19.11 18.71
N VAL A 114 -9.33 -19.41 17.46
CA VAL A 114 -8.35 -18.63 16.71
C VAL A 114 -8.95 -18.21 15.37
N ILE A 115 -8.90 -16.92 15.08
CA ILE A 115 -9.23 -16.40 13.75
C ILE A 115 -8.03 -16.63 12.82
N LYS A 116 -8.27 -17.29 11.70
CA LYS A 116 -7.24 -17.58 10.70
C LYS A 116 -7.60 -16.94 9.37
N GLU A 117 -6.60 -16.34 8.74
CA GLU A 117 -6.65 -15.88 7.36
C GLU A 117 -5.67 -16.72 6.54
N CYS A 118 -6.15 -17.33 5.46
CA CYS A 118 -5.37 -18.21 4.63
C CYS A 118 -5.41 -17.73 3.18
N PHE A 119 -4.24 -17.42 2.64
CA PHE A 119 -4.08 -17.18 1.21
C PHE A 119 -4.16 -18.52 0.47
N LEU A 120 -5.11 -18.65 -0.44
CA LEU A 120 -5.30 -19.88 -1.23
C LEU A 120 -4.61 -19.81 -2.58
N GLY A 121 -4.50 -18.65 -3.20
CA GLY A 121 -3.82 -18.52 -4.47
C GLY A 121 -4.09 -17.22 -5.21
N LEU A 122 -3.56 -17.15 -6.43
CA LEU A 122 -3.78 -16.07 -7.38
C LEU A 122 -4.63 -16.60 -8.54
N ILE A 123 -5.57 -15.78 -8.98
CA ILE A 123 -6.46 -16.06 -10.11
C ILE A 123 -6.17 -15.03 -11.18
N GLN A 124 -5.65 -15.46 -12.31
CA GLN A 124 -5.46 -14.54 -13.43
C GLN A 124 -6.82 -14.13 -14.01
N THR A 125 -7.02 -12.84 -14.15
CA THR A 125 -8.25 -12.28 -14.73
C THR A 125 -7.95 -11.30 -15.84
N HIS A 126 -8.75 -11.35 -16.91
CA HIS A 126 -8.67 -10.41 -18.03
C HIS A 126 -9.90 -9.49 -18.08
N LYS A 127 -10.91 -9.77 -17.27
CA LYS A 127 -12.17 -9.04 -17.22
C LYS A 127 -12.24 -8.21 -15.95
N LYS A 128 -12.65 -6.95 -16.11
CA LYS A 128 -12.71 -5.97 -15.01
C LYS A 128 -14.14 -5.55 -14.67
N ASP A 129 -15.15 -6.16 -15.29
CA ASP A 129 -16.54 -5.88 -14.98
C ASP A 129 -17.05 -6.71 -13.78
N ALA A 130 -17.94 -6.14 -13.01
CA ALA A 130 -18.45 -6.73 -11.77
C ALA A 130 -19.12 -8.11 -11.95
N ALA A 131 -19.79 -8.34 -13.09
CA ALA A 131 -20.46 -9.60 -13.35
C ALA A 131 -19.46 -10.74 -13.58
N SER A 132 -18.42 -10.46 -14.38
CA SER A 132 -17.36 -11.41 -14.65
C SER A 132 -16.54 -11.72 -13.38
N ILE A 133 -16.20 -10.71 -12.58
CA ILE A 133 -15.47 -10.90 -11.31
C ILE A 133 -16.29 -11.75 -10.34
N ALA A 134 -17.57 -11.44 -10.14
CA ALA A 134 -18.45 -12.23 -9.28
C ALA A 134 -18.54 -13.71 -9.76
N GLY A 135 -18.63 -13.93 -11.09
CA GLY A 135 -18.61 -15.27 -11.68
C GLY A 135 -17.31 -16.02 -11.42
N ILE A 136 -16.15 -15.35 -11.54
CA ILE A 136 -14.83 -15.92 -11.25
C ILE A 136 -14.74 -16.32 -9.77
N ILE A 137 -15.17 -15.47 -8.85
CA ILE A 137 -15.18 -15.76 -7.41
C ILE A 137 -16.00 -17.02 -7.12
N LEU A 138 -17.23 -17.11 -7.64
CA LEU A 138 -18.10 -18.25 -7.41
C LEU A 138 -17.55 -19.54 -8.00
N GLN A 139 -17.01 -19.49 -9.23
CA GLN A 139 -16.36 -20.63 -9.87
C GLN A 139 -15.13 -21.12 -9.08
N GLN A 140 -14.36 -20.19 -8.53
CA GLN A 140 -13.18 -20.54 -7.74
C GLN A 140 -13.57 -21.20 -6.42
N LEU A 141 -14.57 -20.68 -5.71
CA LEU A 141 -15.11 -21.30 -4.49
C LEU A 141 -15.69 -22.71 -4.77
N GLU A 142 -16.38 -22.88 -5.90
CA GLU A 142 -16.89 -24.20 -6.33
C GLU A 142 -15.75 -25.17 -6.59
N LYS A 143 -14.69 -24.74 -7.29
CA LYS A 143 -13.47 -25.54 -7.54
C LYS A 143 -12.81 -25.98 -6.24
N ASP A 144 -12.80 -25.13 -5.22
CA ASP A 144 -12.28 -25.43 -3.89
C ASP A 144 -13.28 -26.20 -3.01
N LYS A 145 -14.45 -26.53 -3.56
CA LYS A 145 -15.52 -27.21 -2.82
C LYS A 145 -15.97 -26.46 -1.57
N LEU A 146 -15.92 -25.13 -1.61
CA LEU A 146 -16.41 -24.23 -0.58
C LEU A 146 -17.82 -23.76 -0.96
N ALA A 147 -18.83 -24.25 -0.25
CA ALA A 147 -20.21 -23.91 -0.53
C ALA A 147 -20.50 -22.42 -0.19
N PHE A 148 -20.81 -21.62 -1.18
CA PHE A 148 -21.03 -20.16 -0.99
C PHE A 148 -22.19 -19.85 -0.01
N LYS A 149 -23.15 -20.74 0.21
CA LYS A 149 -24.19 -20.62 1.26
C LYS A 149 -23.64 -20.53 2.68
N ASP A 150 -22.41 -21.04 2.92
CA ASP A 150 -21.74 -21.02 4.20
C ASP A 150 -20.80 -19.79 4.37
N CYS A 151 -20.66 -18.97 3.32
CA CYS A 151 -19.97 -17.69 3.39
C CYS A 151 -20.78 -16.72 4.26
N ARG A 152 -20.11 -16.00 5.17
CA ARG A 152 -20.73 -15.04 6.12
C ARG A 152 -20.30 -13.61 5.91
N SER A 153 -19.15 -13.41 5.27
CA SER A 153 -18.67 -12.05 4.97
C SER A 153 -17.91 -12.00 3.66
N GLN A 154 -17.94 -10.84 3.03
CA GLN A 154 -17.15 -10.50 1.86
C GLN A 154 -16.49 -9.15 2.08
N CYS A 155 -15.19 -9.05 1.80
CA CYS A 155 -14.41 -7.85 1.99
C CYS A 155 -13.58 -7.56 0.73
N TYR A 156 -13.71 -6.34 0.22
CA TYR A 156 -13.02 -5.84 -0.97
C TYR A 156 -12.60 -4.40 -0.75
N ASP A 157 -11.83 -3.88 -1.69
CA ASP A 157 -11.54 -2.46 -1.77
C ASP A 157 -12.82 -1.64 -2.12
N ASN A 158 -12.72 -0.31 -2.00
CA ASN A 158 -13.83 0.59 -2.24
C ASN A 158 -14.00 0.95 -3.72
N ALA A 159 -13.35 0.24 -4.64
CA ALA A 159 -13.55 0.47 -6.07
C ALA A 159 -15.03 0.26 -6.45
N PRO A 160 -15.66 1.15 -7.24
CA PRO A 160 -17.09 1.05 -7.57
C PRO A 160 -17.50 -0.27 -8.20
N VAL A 161 -16.58 -0.95 -8.90
CA VAL A 161 -16.80 -2.28 -9.47
C VAL A 161 -16.97 -3.33 -8.37
N MET A 162 -16.23 -3.23 -7.27
CA MET A 162 -16.27 -4.16 -6.15
C MET A 162 -17.37 -3.79 -5.15
N SER A 163 -17.35 -2.56 -4.64
CA SER A 163 -18.20 -2.07 -3.55
C SER A 163 -19.53 -1.44 -3.99
N GLY A 164 -19.79 -1.31 -5.31
CA GLY A 164 -20.98 -0.65 -5.81
C GLY A 164 -22.29 -1.33 -5.34
N TYR A 165 -23.17 -0.56 -4.66
CA TYR A 165 -24.40 -1.08 -4.03
C TYR A 165 -25.52 -1.44 -5.02
N LYS A 166 -25.46 -0.97 -6.28
CA LYS A 166 -26.47 -1.30 -7.32
C LYS A 166 -26.08 -2.50 -8.17
N SER A 167 -24.83 -2.59 -8.58
CA SER A 167 -24.38 -3.56 -9.59
C SER A 167 -22.95 -4.06 -9.39
N GLY A 168 -22.29 -3.67 -8.30
CA GLY A 168 -20.96 -4.12 -7.93
C GLY A 168 -20.91 -5.61 -7.58
N VAL A 169 -19.71 -6.13 -7.41
CA VAL A 169 -19.48 -7.53 -7.02
C VAL A 169 -20.20 -7.84 -5.72
N GLN A 170 -20.09 -6.97 -4.72
CA GLN A 170 -20.72 -7.17 -3.41
C GLN A 170 -22.24 -7.37 -3.54
N GLN A 171 -22.93 -6.56 -4.33
CA GLN A 171 -24.37 -6.65 -4.50
C GLN A 171 -24.78 -7.95 -5.23
N ARG A 172 -24.01 -8.37 -6.23
CA ARG A 172 -24.25 -9.60 -6.97
C ARG A 172 -24.12 -10.85 -6.10
N LEU A 173 -23.10 -10.87 -5.23
CA LEU A 173 -22.87 -11.95 -4.28
C LEU A 173 -23.92 -11.93 -3.15
N THR A 174 -24.28 -10.77 -2.62
CA THR A 174 -25.35 -10.62 -1.61
C THR A 174 -26.70 -11.08 -2.16
N ALA A 175 -27.00 -10.85 -3.45
CA ALA A 175 -28.23 -11.34 -4.07
C ALA A 175 -28.32 -12.87 -4.10
N ILE A 176 -27.19 -13.59 -4.15
CA ILE A 176 -27.12 -15.07 -4.11
C ILE A 176 -27.13 -15.57 -2.67
N ASN A 177 -26.36 -14.93 -1.79
CA ASN A 177 -26.28 -15.28 -0.38
C ASN A 177 -26.40 -14.02 0.48
N PRO A 178 -27.62 -13.69 0.97
CA PRO A 178 -27.83 -12.50 1.81
C PRO A 178 -27.06 -12.54 3.15
N LYS A 179 -26.57 -13.72 3.56
CA LYS A 179 -25.75 -13.89 4.78
C LYS A 179 -24.29 -13.54 4.58
N ALA A 180 -23.82 -13.34 3.36
CA ALA A 180 -22.47 -12.88 3.05
C ALA A 180 -22.43 -11.35 3.13
N ILE A 181 -22.30 -10.81 4.33
CA ILE A 181 -22.28 -9.36 4.57
C ILE A 181 -21.06 -8.74 3.93
N PHE A 182 -21.26 -7.63 3.23
CA PHE A 182 -20.16 -6.83 2.71
C PHE A 182 -19.59 -5.92 3.80
N VAL A 183 -18.28 -5.97 3.95
CA VAL A 183 -17.51 -5.09 4.82
C VAL A 183 -16.46 -4.38 3.97
N ASN A 184 -16.41 -3.05 4.05
CA ASN A 184 -15.36 -2.27 3.40
C ASN A 184 -13.99 -2.60 3.99
N CYS A 185 -12.95 -2.50 3.18
CA CYS A 185 -11.59 -2.54 3.68
C CYS A 185 -11.26 -1.21 4.37
N ASP A 186 -11.23 -1.19 5.70
CA ASP A 186 -10.97 0.03 6.48
C ASP A 186 -9.59 0.63 6.18
N ASN A 187 -8.59 -0.20 5.97
CA ASN A 187 -7.26 0.26 5.58
C ASN A 187 -7.27 0.98 4.22
N HIS A 188 -8.05 0.48 3.26
CA HIS A 188 -8.23 1.14 1.97
C HIS A 188 -9.04 2.44 2.13
N THR A 189 -10.08 2.44 2.97
CA THR A 189 -10.86 3.64 3.28
C THR A 189 -9.99 4.74 3.88
N LEU A 190 -9.14 4.41 4.84
CA LEU A 190 -8.19 5.36 5.44
C LEU A 190 -7.21 5.90 4.39
N ASN A 191 -6.74 5.07 3.46
CA ASN A 191 -5.94 5.50 2.31
C ASN A 191 -6.69 6.54 1.45
N LEU A 192 -7.94 6.25 1.08
CA LEU A 192 -8.73 7.14 0.23
C LEU A 192 -8.99 8.49 0.89
N VAL A 193 -9.29 8.52 2.19
CA VAL A 193 -9.47 9.78 2.93
C VAL A 193 -8.23 10.67 2.79
N GLY A 194 -7.05 10.11 2.98
CA GLY A 194 -5.80 10.86 2.83
C GLY A 194 -5.56 11.34 1.39
N VAL A 195 -5.80 10.48 0.40
CA VAL A 195 -5.66 10.84 -1.02
C VAL A 195 -6.62 11.98 -1.39
N HIS A 196 -7.89 11.87 -1.02
CA HIS A 196 -8.88 12.92 -1.30
C HIS A 196 -8.54 14.25 -0.61
N ALA A 197 -8.16 14.21 0.67
CA ALA A 197 -7.75 15.40 1.39
C ALA A 197 -6.54 16.09 0.73
N ALA A 198 -5.53 15.34 0.31
CA ALA A 198 -4.36 15.86 -0.36
C ALA A 198 -4.67 16.40 -1.77
N SER A 199 -5.59 15.77 -2.51
CA SER A 199 -5.95 16.20 -3.86
C SER A 199 -6.86 17.43 -3.92
N HIS A 200 -7.42 17.85 -2.77
CA HIS A 200 -8.31 19.00 -2.71
C HIS A 200 -7.60 20.34 -2.99
N GLU A 201 -6.32 20.43 -2.67
CA GLU A 201 -5.54 21.66 -2.78
C GLU A 201 -4.44 21.53 -3.85
N VAL A 202 -4.36 22.50 -4.76
CA VAL A 202 -3.40 22.51 -5.87
C VAL A 202 -1.94 22.43 -5.41
N ALA A 203 -1.59 23.11 -4.32
CA ALA A 203 -0.24 23.07 -3.78
C ALA A 203 0.14 21.68 -3.28
N SER A 204 -0.78 20.96 -2.65
CA SER A 204 -0.56 19.55 -2.25
C SER A 204 -0.35 18.64 -3.45
N VAL A 205 -1.16 18.80 -4.50
CA VAL A 205 -0.99 18.03 -5.76
C VAL A 205 0.39 18.33 -6.38
N THR A 206 0.80 19.61 -6.42
CA THR A 206 2.11 20.01 -6.92
C THR A 206 3.25 19.43 -6.09
N PHE A 207 3.10 19.41 -4.77
CA PHE A 207 4.08 18.83 -3.86
C PHE A 207 4.26 17.32 -4.13
N PHE A 208 3.19 16.52 -4.13
CA PHE A 208 3.30 15.08 -4.39
C PHE A 208 3.80 14.79 -5.82
N SER A 209 3.38 15.57 -6.81
CA SER A 209 3.92 15.44 -8.17
C SER A 209 5.43 15.75 -8.24
N THR A 210 5.94 16.62 -7.35
CA THR A 210 7.38 16.90 -7.25
C THR A 210 8.11 15.72 -6.61
N ILE A 211 7.58 15.14 -5.53
CA ILE A 211 8.13 13.92 -4.91
C ILE A 211 8.21 12.78 -5.95
N GLN A 212 7.15 12.56 -6.73
CA GLN A 212 7.15 11.56 -7.80
C GLN A 212 8.18 11.88 -8.90
N ALA A 213 8.32 13.15 -9.29
CA ALA A 213 9.27 13.56 -10.31
C ALA A 213 10.72 13.32 -9.86
N ILE A 214 11.04 13.52 -8.58
CA ILE A 214 12.36 13.19 -8.00
C ILE A 214 12.64 11.68 -8.17
N TYR A 215 11.69 10.83 -7.79
CA TYR A 215 11.84 9.37 -7.98
C TYR A 215 12.05 9.01 -9.45
N VAL A 216 11.20 9.53 -10.35
CA VAL A 216 11.27 9.26 -11.79
C VAL A 216 12.60 9.70 -12.40
N TYR A 217 13.12 10.87 -11.99
CA TYR A 217 14.41 11.37 -12.44
C TYR A 217 15.56 10.39 -12.17
N PHE A 218 15.63 9.86 -10.94
CA PHE A 218 16.69 8.91 -10.57
C PHE A 218 16.43 7.51 -11.12
N SER A 219 15.20 7.03 -11.13
CA SER A 219 14.85 5.66 -11.55
C SER A 219 15.02 5.41 -13.06
N ARG A 220 15.02 6.45 -13.88
CA ARG A 220 15.23 6.35 -15.33
C ARG A 220 16.67 6.02 -15.74
N SER A 221 17.65 6.12 -14.82
CA SER A 221 19.06 5.84 -15.10
C SER A 221 19.70 5.04 -13.99
N THR A 222 20.31 3.90 -14.32
CA THR A 222 21.04 3.07 -13.37
C THR A 222 22.22 3.81 -12.74
N LEU A 223 22.88 4.72 -13.50
CA LEU A 223 23.98 5.53 -13.02
C LEU A 223 23.48 6.57 -12.00
N ARG A 224 22.42 7.32 -12.33
CA ARG A 224 21.80 8.29 -11.39
C ARG A 224 21.28 7.59 -10.14
N TRP A 225 20.68 6.41 -10.28
CA TRP A 225 20.23 5.60 -9.15
C TRP A 225 21.36 5.16 -8.24
N LYS A 226 22.53 4.80 -8.82
CA LYS A 226 23.73 4.47 -8.05
C LYS A 226 24.26 5.69 -7.30
N ARG A 227 24.35 6.88 -7.96
CA ARG A 227 24.74 8.14 -7.32
C ARG A 227 23.82 8.47 -6.14
N LEU A 228 22.50 8.38 -6.32
CA LEU A 228 21.51 8.57 -5.27
C LEU A 228 21.76 7.65 -4.07
N LYS A 229 21.89 6.35 -4.31
CA LYS A 229 22.14 5.36 -3.24
C LYS A 229 23.45 5.61 -2.50
N THR A 230 24.48 6.05 -3.21
CA THR A 230 25.78 6.36 -2.62
C THR A 230 25.69 7.61 -1.74
N ALA A 231 24.95 8.64 -2.17
CA ALA A 231 24.82 9.89 -1.43
C ALA A 231 23.87 9.74 -0.22
N LEU A 232 22.69 9.18 -0.41
CA LEU A 232 21.66 9.14 0.63
C LEU A 232 21.73 7.89 1.54
N GLY A 233 22.43 6.82 1.13
CA GLY A 233 22.42 5.54 1.85
C GLY A 233 21.09 4.79 1.82
N VAL A 234 20.03 5.40 1.25
CA VAL A 234 18.67 4.85 1.15
C VAL A 234 18.17 4.92 -0.29
N SER A 235 17.12 4.17 -0.61
CA SER A 235 16.47 4.23 -1.92
C SER A 235 15.16 5.01 -1.81
N LEU A 236 14.87 5.83 -2.82
CA LEU A 236 13.57 6.45 -2.96
C LEU A 236 12.53 5.41 -3.44
N LYS A 237 11.27 5.67 -3.12
CA LYS A 237 10.14 4.87 -3.56
C LYS A 237 9.23 5.70 -4.46
N SER A 238 8.56 5.02 -5.40
CA SER A 238 7.52 5.65 -6.20
C SER A 238 6.33 5.99 -5.33
N GLU A 239 5.75 7.15 -5.54
CA GLU A 239 4.43 7.46 -5.02
C GLU A 239 3.38 6.54 -5.65
N SER A 240 2.34 6.21 -4.91
CA SER A 240 1.16 5.52 -5.41
C SER A 240 -0.08 6.31 -5.07
N GLU A 241 -0.91 6.58 -6.06
CA GLU A 241 -2.19 7.26 -5.86
C GLU A 241 -3.17 6.44 -5.03
N THR A 242 -3.01 5.12 -5.02
CA THR A 242 -3.93 4.19 -4.35
C THR A 242 -3.46 3.72 -2.98
N ARG A 243 -2.18 3.91 -2.62
CA ARG A 243 -1.60 3.42 -1.36
C ARG A 243 -0.93 4.55 -0.59
N TRP A 244 -1.56 4.98 0.48
CA TRP A 244 -1.02 6.04 1.35
C TRP A 244 0.33 5.66 2.00
N SER A 245 0.53 4.39 2.32
CA SER A 245 1.82 3.88 2.80
C SER A 245 2.96 4.14 1.82
N ALA A 246 2.70 4.08 0.50
CA ALA A 246 3.68 4.44 -0.51
C ALA A 246 4.05 5.94 -0.47
N ARG A 247 3.12 6.82 -0.07
CA ARG A 247 3.41 8.25 0.15
C ARG A 247 4.35 8.47 1.34
N VAL A 248 4.14 7.73 2.43
CA VAL A 248 5.08 7.76 3.58
C VAL A 248 6.48 7.36 3.13
N GLU A 249 6.59 6.24 2.42
CA GLU A 249 7.87 5.71 1.92
C GLU A 249 8.53 6.63 0.88
N ALA A 250 7.75 7.41 0.14
CA ALA A 250 8.26 8.39 -0.82
C ALA A 250 8.70 9.71 -0.14
N VAL A 251 7.90 10.23 0.80
CA VAL A 251 8.15 11.52 1.45
C VAL A 251 9.26 11.43 2.49
N LYS A 252 9.28 10.38 3.32
CA LYS A 252 10.22 10.27 4.44
C LYS A 252 11.69 10.34 4.02
N PRO A 253 12.20 9.62 3.01
CA PRO A 253 13.61 9.75 2.59
C PRO A 253 13.96 11.15 2.10
N VAL A 254 13.04 11.83 1.41
CA VAL A 254 13.23 13.22 0.94
C VAL A 254 13.28 14.18 2.13
N HIS A 255 12.42 13.96 3.14
CA HIS A 255 12.41 14.75 4.36
C HIS A 255 13.71 14.60 5.17
N ASP A 256 14.13 13.34 5.38
CA ASP A 256 15.25 13.01 6.27
C ASP A 256 16.61 13.33 5.63
N GLN A 257 16.68 13.42 4.30
CA GLN A 257 17.91 13.62 3.53
C GLN A 257 17.82 14.82 2.58
N LEU A 258 17.04 15.85 2.94
CA LEU A 258 16.75 16.98 2.05
C LEU A 258 18.03 17.70 1.62
N GLU A 259 18.91 18.03 2.54
CA GLU A 259 20.16 18.75 2.28
C GLU A 259 21.05 17.97 1.33
N THR A 260 21.31 16.68 1.62
CA THR A 260 22.08 15.79 0.75
C THR A 260 21.47 15.62 -0.62
N LEU A 261 20.13 15.61 -0.70
CA LEU A 261 19.42 15.52 -1.98
C LEU A 261 19.59 16.79 -2.82
N VAL A 262 19.55 17.98 -2.18
CA VAL A 262 19.78 19.26 -2.84
C VAL A 262 21.22 19.33 -3.36
N GLU A 263 22.21 19.03 -2.51
CA GLU A 263 23.62 18.96 -2.92
C GLU A 263 23.86 17.98 -4.09
N LEU A 264 23.17 16.84 -4.08
CA LEU A 264 23.28 15.87 -5.18
C LEU A 264 22.73 16.44 -6.49
N PHE A 265 21.60 17.16 -6.46
CA PHE A 265 21.05 17.82 -7.63
C PHE A 265 21.95 18.96 -8.13
N GLU A 266 22.52 19.78 -7.24
CA GLU A 266 23.47 20.84 -7.59
C GLU A 266 24.71 20.25 -8.26
N ASN A 267 25.31 19.22 -7.69
CA ASN A 267 26.44 18.51 -8.30
C ASN A 267 26.13 17.96 -9.69
N ILE A 268 24.90 17.41 -9.92
CA ILE A 268 24.50 16.93 -11.24
C ILE A 268 24.26 18.09 -12.21
N ALA A 269 23.69 19.22 -11.75
CA ALA A 269 23.44 20.38 -12.57
C ALA A 269 24.73 21.04 -13.07
N GLU A 270 25.80 21.00 -12.30
CA GLU A 270 27.12 21.55 -12.60
C GLU A 270 28.06 20.57 -13.32
N ASP A 271 27.74 19.27 -13.34
CA ASP A 271 28.57 18.22 -13.95
C ASP A 271 28.57 18.34 -15.46
N HIS A 272 29.65 18.86 -16.05
CA HIS A 272 29.81 19.02 -17.48
C HIS A 272 29.91 17.72 -18.27
N ASP A 273 30.19 16.61 -17.61
CA ASP A 273 30.21 15.28 -18.23
C ASP A 273 28.79 14.70 -18.42
N GLU A 274 27.78 15.29 -17.76
CA GLU A 274 26.39 14.93 -17.95
C GLU A 274 25.78 15.66 -19.17
N ASN A 275 24.81 15.01 -19.83
CA ASN A 275 24.11 15.62 -20.96
C ASN A 275 23.26 16.83 -20.54
N ALA A 276 23.02 17.74 -21.50
CA ALA A 276 22.29 18.98 -21.25
C ALA A 276 20.88 18.76 -20.69
N ASP A 277 20.17 17.71 -21.15
CA ASP A 277 18.81 17.39 -20.69
C ASP A 277 18.83 16.96 -19.23
N THR A 278 19.78 16.09 -18.84
CA THR A 278 19.94 15.65 -17.45
C THR A 278 20.21 16.82 -16.51
N ARG A 279 21.09 17.75 -16.91
CA ARG A 279 21.39 18.96 -16.12
C ARG A 279 20.18 19.90 -16.03
N SER A 280 19.48 20.10 -17.16
CA SER A 280 18.27 20.92 -17.21
C SER A 280 17.17 20.37 -16.31
N ASP A 281 16.93 19.05 -16.34
CA ASP A 281 15.95 18.40 -15.47
C ASP A 281 16.31 18.53 -13.99
N ALA A 282 17.61 18.41 -13.64
CA ALA A 282 18.09 18.63 -12.27
C ALA A 282 17.82 20.07 -11.78
N ILE A 283 18.12 21.07 -12.61
CA ILE A 283 17.85 22.49 -12.31
C ILE A 283 16.36 22.74 -12.12
N GLN A 284 15.51 22.18 -12.97
CA GLN A 284 14.06 22.32 -12.84
C GLN A 284 13.52 21.70 -11.55
N LEU A 285 14.06 20.54 -11.14
CA LEU A 285 13.70 19.90 -9.88
C LEU A 285 14.18 20.72 -8.68
N LEU A 286 15.40 21.27 -8.72
CA LEU A 286 15.90 22.19 -7.69
C LEU A 286 14.96 23.40 -7.51
N HIS A 287 14.53 24.03 -8.62
CA HIS A 287 13.59 25.16 -8.55
C HIS A 287 12.23 24.78 -7.97
N ARG A 288 11.80 23.52 -8.05
CA ARG A 288 10.55 23.04 -7.45
C ARG A 288 10.71 22.68 -5.98
N ILE A 289 11.89 22.18 -5.59
CA ILE A 289 12.21 21.77 -4.21
C ILE A 289 12.54 23.01 -3.36
N LEU A 290 13.36 23.93 -3.87
CA LEU A 290 13.83 25.11 -3.17
C LEU A 290 12.75 26.22 -3.14
N THR A 291 11.58 25.87 -2.56
CA THR A 291 10.46 26.81 -2.37
C THR A 291 9.89 26.70 -0.98
N PHE A 292 9.44 27.82 -0.42
CA PHE A 292 8.76 27.87 0.87
C PHE A 292 7.57 26.88 0.94
N GLU A 293 6.74 26.85 -0.12
CA GLU A 293 5.59 25.97 -0.20
C GLU A 293 5.99 24.47 -0.11
N PHE A 294 7.07 24.08 -0.80
CA PHE A 294 7.56 22.71 -0.75
C PHE A 294 8.06 22.34 0.65
N PHE A 295 8.83 23.21 1.30
CA PHE A 295 9.35 22.94 2.64
C PHE A 295 8.24 22.82 3.68
N VAL A 296 7.23 23.70 3.65
CA VAL A 296 6.07 23.62 4.54
C VAL A 296 5.34 22.30 4.35
N LEU A 297 5.02 21.96 3.10
CA LEU A 297 4.30 20.71 2.80
C LEU A 297 5.12 19.47 3.11
N LEU A 298 6.44 19.51 2.95
CA LEU A 298 7.32 18.40 3.31
C LEU A 298 7.27 18.11 4.82
N ARG A 299 7.41 19.16 5.67
CA ARG A 299 7.33 19.02 7.13
C ARG A 299 5.94 18.58 7.59
N PHE A 300 4.92 19.23 7.09
CA PHE A 300 3.52 18.91 7.39
C PHE A 300 3.15 17.47 6.98
N SER A 301 3.44 17.11 5.73
CA SER A 301 3.11 15.78 5.22
C SER A 301 3.86 14.69 5.95
N ASN A 302 5.17 14.85 6.23
CA ASN A 302 5.93 13.87 6.98
C ASN A 302 5.33 13.59 8.36
N THR A 303 4.92 14.65 9.08
CA THR A 303 4.32 14.53 10.41
C THR A 303 3.00 13.76 10.38
N ILE A 304 2.09 14.12 9.46
CA ILE A 304 0.77 13.48 9.37
C ILE A 304 0.88 12.06 8.82
N LEU A 305 1.65 11.86 7.76
CA LEU A 305 1.85 10.56 7.13
C LEU A 305 2.41 9.53 8.12
N ALA A 306 3.36 9.92 8.97
CA ALA A 306 3.93 9.04 9.99
C ALA A 306 2.88 8.56 11.03
N LYS A 307 1.89 9.39 11.35
CA LYS A 307 0.81 9.02 12.27
C LYS A 307 -0.19 8.06 11.61
N ILE A 308 -0.58 8.34 10.37
CA ILE A 308 -1.47 7.49 9.58
C ILE A 308 -0.82 6.13 9.34
N ASP A 309 0.46 6.07 8.94
CA ASP A 309 1.19 4.82 8.70
C ASP A 309 1.22 3.92 9.94
N ARG A 310 1.38 4.50 11.12
CA ARG A 310 1.33 3.73 12.38
C ARG A 310 -0.01 3.05 12.58
N VAL A 311 -1.11 3.75 12.33
CA VAL A 311 -2.46 3.18 12.45
C VAL A 311 -2.69 2.12 11.37
N GLN A 312 -2.30 2.38 10.12
CA GLN A 312 -2.41 1.43 9.02
C GLN A 312 -1.67 0.12 9.30
N LYS A 313 -0.44 0.19 9.82
CA LYS A 313 0.34 -0.99 10.19
C LYS A 313 -0.33 -1.80 11.30
N ARG A 314 -0.97 -1.11 12.25
CA ARG A 314 -1.73 -1.79 13.31
C ARG A 314 -3.00 -2.43 12.77
N LEU A 315 -3.73 -1.78 11.86
CA LEU A 315 -4.91 -2.35 11.20
C LEU A 315 -4.58 -3.60 10.35
N GLN A 316 -3.33 -3.76 9.92
CA GLN A 316 -2.84 -4.94 9.20
C GLN A 316 -2.34 -6.06 10.13
N ASP A 317 -2.33 -5.85 11.44
CA ASP A 317 -1.90 -6.87 12.38
C ASP A 317 -2.95 -8.00 12.45
N PRO A 318 -2.57 -9.27 12.23
CA PRO A 318 -3.50 -10.40 12.32
C PRO A 318 -4.19 -10.56 13.67
N SER A 319 -3.60 -10.03 14.76
CA SER A 319 -4.17 -10.04 16.10
C SER A 319 -5.14 -8.90 16.38
N MET A 320 -5.30 -7.96 15.42
CA MET A 320 -6.20 -6.81 15.58
C MET A 320 -7.65 -7.27 15.66
N ASN A 321 -8.35 -6.79 16.68
CA ASN A 321 -9.80 -6.95 16.80
C ASN A 321 -10.52 -5.63 16.48
N PHE A 322 -11.83 -5.72 16.26
CA PHE A 322 -12.67 -4.59 15.85
C PHE A 322 -12.63 -3.44 16.87
N HIS A 323 -12.71 -3.73 18.17
CA HIS A 323 -12.66 -2.72 19.23
C HIS A 323 -11.34 -1.94 19.23
N ASN A 324 -10.21 -2.63 19.11
CA ASN A 324 -8.90 -1.98 19.04
C ASN A 324 -8.75 -1.17 17.74
N ALA A 325 -9.26 -1.67 16.62
CA ALA A 325 -9.24 -0.95 15.36
C ALA A 325 -10.02 0.36 15.44
N ALA A 326 -11.25 0.31 15.98
CA ALA A 326 -12.08 1.50 16.19
C ALA A 326 -11.40 2.53 17.11
N ARG A 327 -10.84 2.08 18.22
CA ARG A 327 -10.09 2.95 19.15
C ARG A 327 -8.87 3.60 18.50
N ASP A 328 -8.12 2.87 17.67
CA ASP A 328 -6.95 3.42 16.99
C ASP A 328 -7.33 4.48 15.93
N ILE A 329 -8.42 4.25 15.18
CA ILE A 329 -8.95 5.21 14.23
C ILE A 329 -9.46 6.46 14.95
N GLN A 330 -10.19 6.29 16.06
CA GLN A 330 -10.68 7.40 16.87
C GLN A 330 -9.52 8.20 17.46
N ALA A 331 -8.50 7.56 18.02
CA ALA A 331 -7.33 8.22 18.56
C ALA A 331 -6.56 9.01 17.49
N LEU A 332 -6.50 8.51 16.24
CA LEU A 332 -5.93 9.25 15.10
C LEU A 332 -6.76 10.49 14.78
N GLN A 333 -8.09 10.36 14.73
CA GLN A 333 -9.00 11.46 14.48
C GLN A 333 -8.87 12.55 15.55
N GLU A 334 -8.89 12.20 16.82
CA GLU A 334 -8.71 13.11 17.94
C GLU A 334 -7.36 13.81 17.89
N TYR A 335 -6.28 13.04 17.61
CA TYR A 335 -4.95 13.61 17.46
C TYR A 335 -4.89 14.67 16.36
N LEU A 336 -5.46 14.39 15.19
CA LEU A 336 -5.49 15.31 14.05
C LEU A 336 -6.29 16.59 14.38
N LEU A 337 -7.39 16.46 15.10
CA LEU A 337 -8.23 17.61 15.51
C LEU A 337 -7.58 18.45 16.58
N GLN A 338 -7.10 17.83 17.67
CA GLN A 338 -6.57 18.54 18.84
C GLN A 338 -5.23 19.22 18.55
N ASN A 339 -4.36 18.57 17.77
CA ASN A 339 -3.02 19.09 17.48
C ASN A 339 -2.94 19.84 16.13
N ARG A 340 -4.09 20.12 15.52
CA ARG A 340 -4.17 20.74 14.19
C ARG A 340 -3.35 22.03 14.08
N ASP A 341 -3.57 22.96 15.01
CA ASP A 341 -2.91 24.27 14.97
C ASP A 341 -1.42 24.16 15.30
N GLU A 342 -1.05 23.31 16.26
CA GLU A 342 0.34 23.06 16.63
C GLU A 342 1.13 22.45 15.47
N ILE A 343 0.60 21.41 14.81
CA ILE A 343 1.25 20.77 13.64
C ILE A 343 1.46 21.80 12.52
N CYS A 344 0.45 22.63 12.24
CA CYS A 344 0.54 23.66 11.20
C CYS A 344 1.59 24.73 11.53
N MET A 345 1.57 25.24 12.76
CA MET A 345 2.51 26.29 13.19
C MET A 345 3.95 25.77 13.19
N LYS A 346 4.18 24.59 13.75
CA LYS A 346 5.50 23.97 13.77
C LYS A 346 6.04 23.72 12.36
N SER A 347 5.19 23.23 11.44
CA SER A 347 5.60 23.04 10.05
C SER A 347 6.01 24.33 9.34
N LEU A 348 5.36 25.45 9.68
CA LEU A 348 5.72 26.77 9.18
C LEU A 348 7.04 27.28 9.76
N GLU A 349 7.26 27.11 11.07
CA GLU A 349 8.50 27.50 11.74
C GLU A 349 9.70 26.71 11.18
N ASP A 350 9.60 25.37 11.14
CA ASP A 350 10.64 24.51 10.59
C ASP A 350 10.95 24.86 9.11
N ALA A 351 9.94 25.20 8.32
CA ALA A 351 10.13 25.61 6.92
C ALA A 351 10.82 26.97 6.78
N LYS A 352 10.54 27.92 7.68
CA LYS A 352 11.24 29.22 7.70
C LYS A 352 12.73 29.04 8.04
N GLU A 353 13.03 28.18 8.99
CA GLU A 353 14.43 27.85 9.32
C GLU A 353 15.16 27.28 8.10
N LEU A 354 14.54 26.36 7.36
CA LEU A 354 15.10 25.82 6.12
C LEU A 354 15.27 26.90 5.03
N CYS A 355 14.30 27.80 4.87
CA CYS A 355 14.40 28.89 3.92
C CYS A 355 15.57 29.82 4.25
N ASN A 356 15.77 30.15 5.54
CA ASN A 356 16.89 30.95 5.98
C ASN A 356 18.24 30.24 5.74
N ALA A 357 18.30 28.93 5.96
CA ALA A 357 19.51 28.14 5.71
C ALA A 357 19.88 28.06 4.22
N CYS A 358 18.88 28.07 3.33
CA CYS A 358 19.05 27.99 1.88
C CYS A 358 19.02 29.35 1.16
N ASP A 359 18.98 30.47 1.89
CA ASP A 359 18.84 31.85 1.34
C ASP A 359 17.61 32.01 0.41
N ILE A 360 16.50 31.37 0.78
CA ILE A 360 15.24 31.40 0.02
C ILE A 360 14.28 32.39 0.69
N GLN A 361 13.71 33.31 -0.11
CA GLN A 361 12.70 34.20 0.39
C GLN A 361 11.39 33.43 0.68
N ALA A 362 10.90 33.57 1.92
CA ALA A 362 9.63 33.00 2.37
C ALA A 362 8.41 33.75 1.77
N GLU A 363 8.54 34.30 0.59
CA GLU A 363 7.51 35.10 -0.09
C GLU A 363 7.11 34.45 -1.41
N ARG A 364 5.80 34.28 -1.61
CA ARG A 364 5.25 33.86 -2.89
C ARG A 364 5.31 35.00 -3.88
N ARG A 365 5.77 34.73 -5.10
CA ARG A 365 5.63 35.63 -6.23
C ARG A 365 4.14 35.99 -6.41
N GLN A 366 3.70 37.17 -5.99
CA GLN A 366 2.31 37.60 -6.18
C GLN A 366 1.97 37.58 -7.67
N ARG A 367 1.06 36.72 -8.09
CA ARG A 367 0.44 36.83 -9.41
C ARG A 367 -0.39 38.11 -9.41
N LYS A 368 0.04 39.12 -10.18
CA LYS A 368 -0.78 40.31 -10.42
C LYS A 368 -2.12 39.88 -11.01
N LYS A 369 -3.20 39.91 -10.23
CA LYS A 369 -4.56 39.75 -10.75
C LYS A 369 -4.79 40.88 -11.76
N LYS A 370 -5.23 40.57 -12.99
CA LYS A 370 -5.73 41.57 -13.92
C LYS A 370 -6.99 42.17 -13.28
N LYS A 371 -6.90 43.44 -12.83
CA LYS A 371 -8.07 44.18 -12.35
C LYS A 371 -8.97 44.55 -13.53
N MET A 372 -10.29 44.36 -13.40
CA MET A 372 -11.22 44.96 -14.38
C MET A 372 -11.30 46.48 -14.18
N PRO A 373 -11.50 47.27 -15.23
CA PRO A 373 -11.68 48.70 -15.08
C PRO A 373 -12.89 48.99 -14.18
N GLY A 374 -12.64 49.68 -13.03
CA GLY A 374 -13.67 50.00 -12.03
C GLY A 374 -13.67 49.14 -10.77
N GLU A 375 -12.80 48.14 -10.64
CA GLU A 375 -12.67 47.32 -9.44
C GLU A 375 -11.83 48.01 -8.37
N ILE A 376 -12.50 48.41 -7.26
CA ILE A 376 -11.90 49.19 -6.15
C ILE A 376 -11.42 48.30 -4.98
N ALA A 377 -11.68 46.98 -5.05
CA ALA A 377 -11.28 46.06 -3.99
C ALA A 377 -9.76 45.88 -3.95
N ASP A 378 -9.10 46.47 -3.00
CA ASP A 378 -7.81 46.02 -2.51
C ASP A 378 -8.05 44.74 -1.69
N ASP A 379 -8.07 43.59 -2.38
CA ASP A 379 -7.91 42.30 -1.70
C ASP A 379 -6.60 42.37 -0.96
N VAL A 380 -6.65 42.42 0.36
CA VAL A 380 -5.48 42.22 1.21
C VAL A 380 -4.94 40.84 0.84
N GLY A 381 -3.88 40.82 0.07
CA GLY A 381 -3.27 39.56 -0.39
C GLY A 381 -2.88 38.76 0.85
N LEU A 382 -3.45 37.55 0.99
CA LEU A 382 -3.02 36.64 2.03
C LEU A 382 -1.50 36.44 1.88
N THR A 383 -0.76 36.62 2.97
CA THR A 383 0.66 36.26 2.96
C THR A 383 0.83 34.80 2.62
N ALA A 384 1.97 34.41 2.05
CA ALA A 384 2.26 33.01 1.75
C ALA A 384 2.04 32.10 2.99
N GLU A 385 2.39 32.60 4.16
CA GLU A 385 2.18 31.93 5.44
C GLU A 385 0.69 31.68 5.74
N ASN A 386 -0.14 32.72 5.62
CA ASN A 386 -1.58 32.60 5.89
C ASN A 386 -2.28 31.68 4.88
N GLU A 387 -1.84 31.68 3.62
CA GLU A 387 -2.35 30.78 2.59
C GLU A 387 -1.98 29.32 2.91
N MET A 388 -0.71 29.05 3.26
CA MET A 388 -0.25 27.72 3.64
C MET A 388 -0.91 27.23 4.93
N LEU A 389 -1.08 28.10 5.92
CA LEU A 389 -1.79 27.78 7.16
C LEU A 389 -3.24 27.38 6.89
N ARG A 390 -3.95 28.11 6.03
CA ARG A 390 -5.32 27.77 5.61
C ARG A 390 -5.36 26.43 4.90
N LEU A 391 -4.44 26.18 3.96
CA LEU A 391 -4.35 24.94 3.22
C LEU A 391 -4.13 23.74 4.15
N MET A 392 -3.13 23.82 5.03
CA MET A 392 -2.82 22.73 5.97
C MET A 392 -4.00 22.45 6.90
N LYS A 393 -4.69 23.50 7.39
CA LYS A 393 -5.88 23.35 8.22
C LYS A 393 -7.03 22.67 7.48
N ASN A 394 -7.23 22.99 6.20
CA ASN A 394 -8.24 22.32 5.37
C ASN A 394 -7.92 20.85 5.16
N VAL A 395 -6.70 20.52 4.74
CA VAL A 395 -6.27 19.13 4.50
C VAL A 395 -6.40 18.31 5.78
N ASN A 396 -5.94 18.80 6.91
CA ASN A 396 -6.05 18.12 8.20
C ASN A 396 -7.53 17.91 8.62
N GLY A 397 -8.37 18.94 8.45
CA GLY A 397 -9.81 18.83 8.75
C GLY A 397 -10.51 17.76 7.90
N LEU A 398 -10.21 17.69 6.60
CA LEU A 398 -10.76 16.66 5.71
C LEU A 398 -10.29 15.25 6.09
N MET A 399 -9.04 15.09 6.51
CA MET A 399 -8.52 13.81 7.00
C MET A 399 -9.23 13.36 8.29
N ALA A 400 -9.52 14.28 9.20
CA ALA A 400 -10.19 13.97 10.46
C ALA A 400 -11.66 13.58 10.25
N THR A 401 -12.41 14.27 9.39
CA THR A 401 -13.86 14.03 9.19
C THR A 401 -14.19 12.82 8.32
N GLY A 402 -13.27 12.40 7.43
CA GLY A 402 -13.50 11.29 6.51
C GLY A 402 -13.60 9.91 7.19
N ASN A 403 -13.05 9.73 8.39
CA ASN A 403 -13.00 8.45 9.08
C ASN A 403 -14.28 8.10 9.85
N GLU A 404 -15.06 9.09 10.30
CA GLU A 404 -16.27 8.88 11.12
C GLU A 404 -17.36 8.14 10.36
N SER A 405 -17.56 8.48 9.08
CA SER A 405 -18.59 7.88 8.22
C SER A 405 -18.40 6.37 8.01
N SER A 406 -17.16 5.90 7.92
CA SER A 406 -16.85 4.49 7.66
C SER A 406 -17.17 3.58 8.85
N LEU A 407 -16.80 4.00 10.06
CA LEU A 407 -17.06 3.23 11.29
C LEU A 407 -18.57 3.11 11.56
N LYS A 408 -19.29 4.23 11.41
CA LYS A 408 -20.75 4.25 11.57
C LYS A 408 -21.46 3.32 10.59
N GLN A 409 -21.03 3.30 9.33
CA GLN A 409 -21.58 2.40 8.32
C GLN A 409 -21.34 0.94 8.64
N CYS A 410 -20.17 0.61 9.20
CA CYS A 410 -19.83 -0.75 9.63
C CYS A 410 -20.74 -1.24 10.77
N CYS A 411 -20.99 -0.39 11.77
CA CYS A 411 -21.89 -0.70 12.89
C CYS A 411 -23.33 -0.92 12.43
N ILE A 412 -23.85 -0.05 11.55
CA ILE A 412 -25.19 -0.19 10.96
C ILE A 412 -25.31 -1.48 10.11
N SER A 413 -24.25 -1.87 9.41
CA SER A 413 -24.24 -3.12 8.65
C SER A 413 -24.29 -4.35 9.55
N MET A 414 -23.68 -4.31 10.73
CA MET A 414 -23.78 -5.37 11.72
C MET A 414 -25.18 -5.47 12.34
N GLU A 415 -25.83 -4.35 12.66
CA GLU A 415 -27.22 -4.31 13.13
C GLU A 415 -28.17 -5.02 12.15
N ASN A 416 -28.09 -4.68 10.89
CA ASN A 416 -28.93 -5.30 9.84
C ASN A 416 -28.71 -6.82 9.69
N PHE A 417 -27.59 -7.34 10.21
CA PHE A 417 -27.30 -8.77 10.13
C PHE A 417 -27.81 -9.57 11.32
N TYR A 418 -27.72 -9.02 12.52
CA TYR A 418 -28.11 -9.74 13.76
C TYR A 418 -29.57 -9.56 14.16
N ASP A 419 -30.33 -8.79 13.37
CA ASP A 419 -31.78 -8.62 13.21
C ASP A 419 -32.64 -8.40 14.48
N THR A 420 -32.10 -8.54 15.69
CA THR A 420 -32.81 -8.24 16.94
C THR A 420 -31.90 -8.12 18.16
N ASP A 421 -30.65 -8.54 18.05
CA ASP A 421 -29.78 -8.66 19.19
C ASP A 421 -28.72 -7.55 19.31
N LEU A 422 -28.60 -6.72 18.28
CA LEU A 422 -27.64 -5.60 18.23
C LEU A 422 -28.27 -4.35 17.63
N ASP A 423 -28.16 -3.23 18.32
CA ASP A 423 -28.44 -1.89 17.78
C ASP A 423 -27.14 -1.29 17.28
N GLY A 424 -27.03 -1.05 15.95
CA GLY A 424 -25.81 -0.54 15.33
C GLY A 424 -25.48 0.88 15.75
N LEU A 425 -26.47 1.69 16.13
CA LEU A 425 -26.26 3.05 16.60
C LEU A 425 -25.80 3.04 18.08
N GLU A 426 -26.38 2.16 18.89
CA GLU A 426 -25.95 1.93 20.27
C GLU A 426 -24.52 1.37 20.30
N MET A 427 -24.22 0.36 19.47
CA MET A 427 -22.89 -0.21 19.32
C MET A 427 -21.87 0.83 18.85
N TYR A 428 -22.23 1.70 17.87
CA TYR A 428 -21.39 2.82 17.45
C TYR A 428 -21.13 3.78 18.62
N THR A 429 -22.18 4.12 19.38
CA THR A 429 -22.11 5.04 20.52
C THR A 429 -21.26 4.46 21.65
N GLU A 430 -21.38 3.17 21.94
CA GLU A 430 -20.55 2.48 22.93
C GLU A 430 -19.08 2.45 22.51
N ILE A 431 -18.80 2.16 21.25
CA ILE A 431 -17.42 2.17 20.71
C ILE A 431 -16.80 3.57 20.80
N MET A 432 -17.59 4.63 20.55
CA MET A 432 -17.11 6.01 20.61
C MET A 432 -16.96 6.52 22.06
N ASN A 433 -17.63 5.90 23.04
CA ASN A 433 -17.57 6.28 24.45
C ASN A 433 -16.58 5.45 25.29
N CYS A 434 -15.98 4.40 24.70
CA CYS A 434 -14.92 3.58 25.31
C CYS A 434 -13.52 4.06 24.92
#